data_d3377f10e6421d108c826aed479fea6a
#
_entry.id   d3377f10e6421d108c826aed479fea6a
#
_cell.length_a   1.000
_cell.length_b   1.000
_cell.length_c   1.000
_cell.angle_alpha   90.00
_cell.angle_beta   90.00
_cell.angle_gamma   90.00
#
_symmetry.space_group_name_H-M   'P 1'
#
loop_
_entity.id
_entity.type
_entity.pdbx_description
1 polymer ?
#
loop_
_entity_poly.entity_id
_entity_poly.type
_entity_poly.pdbx_seq_one_letter_code
_entity_poly.pdbx_strand_id
1 'polypeptide(L)'
;NYIGRASRDMKYRFNWNAPIIWSQHEPNTFYHAAQHLFKTNDQGKSWKIVSPDLTRDEDEKQGNGGGPYTNEAVGAENYGTISYVVESPHEANTIYVGSDDGLVHITQDGGESWIDITPKGLPETIINAIDVSPHDKATVYIATTRYKFNDKTPGLYKSTNYGKTWKNISGNIPNGAYTRVVREDNKRKGLLVAGTELGVYISFNDGKKWELFNLNMPVLAITDLMIKHDDLIIATQGRSFWILDDMGLVRQFDGNSNTKLYDPENSTIGNWSSELNSNNSDGTSSFTGVNPANGVVTVSYTHLTLPTNDQ
;
A
#
# COMPACT_ATOMS: atom_id res chain seq x y z
N ASN A 1 -22.18 -6.03 19.55
CA ASN A 1 -23.20 -5.64 18.57
C ASN A 1 -23.36 -4.12 18.61
N TYR A 2 -22.82 -3.42 17.63
CA TYR A 2 -22.70 -1.94 17.63
C TYR A 2 -23.78 -1.26 16.78
N ILE A 3 -24.77 -2.00 16.32
CA ILE A 3 -25.86 -1.46 15.52
C ILE A 3 -26.66 -0.45 16.36
N GLY A 4 -26.81 0.77 15.85
CA GLY A 4 -27.58 1.85 16.47
C GLY A 4 -26.86 2.65 17.56
N ARG A 5 -25.53 2.43 17.76
CA ARG A 5 -24.72 3.26 18.65
C ARG A 5 -23.93 4.31 17.88
N ALA A 6 -23.83 5.50 18.46
CA ALA A 6 -22.92 6.50 17.96
C ALA A 6 -21.45 6.10 18.23
N SER A 7 -20.57 6.43 17.32
CA SER A 7 -19.13 6.09 17.45
C SER A 7 -18.51 6.74 18.69
N ARG A 8 -18.95 7.95 19.06
CA ARG A 8 -18.49 8.66 20.27
C ARG A 8 -18.82 7.93 21.58
N ASP A 9 -19.87 7.08 21.57
CA ASP A 9 -20.28 6.31 22.75
C ASP A 9 -19.56 4.97 22.88
N MET A 10 -18.67 4.66 21.94
CA MET A 10 -17.90 3.42 21.93
C MET A 10 -16.59 3.60 22.69
N LYS A 11 -16.27 2.63 23.55
CA LYS A 11 -14.95 2.61 24.19
C LYS A 11 -13.82 2.53 23.18
N TYR A 12 -14.00 1.75 22.09
CA TYR A 12 -13.05 1.61 21.00
C TYR A 12 -13.79 1.67 19.67
N ARG A 13 -13.34 2.55 18.80
CA ARG A 13 -13.89 2.76 17.46
C ARG A 13 -13.10 1.89 16.47
N PHE A 14 -13.57 0.68 16.19
CA PHE A 14 -13.00 -0.16 15.15
C PHE A 14 -13.72 0.08 13.83
N ASN A 15 -12.97 0.04 12.73
CA ASN A 15 -13.50 0.07 11.38
C ASN A 15 -13.37 -1.31 10.71
N TRP A 16 -14.05 -1.53 9.58
CA TRP A 16 -13.92 -2.73 8.77
C TRP A 16 -12.47 -3.08 8.45
N ASN A 17 -11.69 -2.06 8.12
CA ASN A 17 -10.29 -2.17 7.74
C ASN A 17 -9.35 -1.88 8.91
N ALA A 18 -9.76 -2.20 10.12
CA ALA A 18 -8.91 -2.02 11.29
C ALA A 18 -7.57 -2.73 11.08
N PRO A 19 -6.44 -2.00 11.04
CA PRO A 19 -5.15 -2.59 10.70
C PRO A 19 -4.68 -3.55 11.79
N ILE A 20 -4.11 -4.66 11.35
CA ILE A 20 -3.37 -5.59 12.18
C ILE A 20 -2.05 -5.89 11.51
N ILE A 21 -0.94 -5.73 12.22
CA ILE A 21 0.39 -6.01 11.72
C ILE A 21 1.16 -6.89 12.69
N TRP A 22 2.08 -7.67 12.13
CA TRP A 22 3.05 -8.43 12.88
C TRP A 22 4.35 -7.63 12.97
N SER A 23 4.96 -7.57 14.17
CA SER A 23 6.27 -6.92 14.34
C SER A 23 7.34 -7.64 13.52
N GLN A 24 8.14 -6.87 12.81
CA GLN A 24 9.29 -7.38 12.07
C GLN A 24 10.49 -7.68 13.01
N HIS A 25 10.48 -7.15 14.22
CA HIS A 25 11.57 -7.24 15.19
C HIS A 25 11.29 -8.19 16.37
N GLU A 26 10.01 -8.36 16.73
CA GLU A 26 9.59 -9.17 17.87
C GLU A 26 8.65 -10.30 17.43
N PRO A 27 9.09 -11.57 17.39
CA PRO A 27 8.36 -12.68 16.74
C PRO A 27 6.94 -12.97 17.24
N ASN A 28 6.60 -12.64 18.48
CA ASN A 28 5.27 -12.89 19.05
C ASN A 28 4.44 -11.62 19.24
N THR A 29 4.91 -10.51 18.68
CA THR A 29 4.28 -9.21 18.84
C THR A 29 3.42 -8.87 17.65
N PHE A 30 2.18 -8.48 17.94
CA PHE A 30 1.24 -7.93 16.99
C PHE A 30 0.74 -6.58 17.47
N TYR A 31 0.42 -5.73 16.51
CA TYR A 31 -0.27 -4.47 16.74
C TYR A 31 -1.63 -4.52 16.06
N HIS A 32 -2.64 -3.98 16.72
CA HIS A 32 -3.98 -3.81 16.19
C HIS A 32 -4.50 -2.43 16.56
N ALA A 33 -5.34 -1.83 15.73
CA ALA A 33 -5.72 -0.45 15.95
C ALA A 33 -7.24 -0.20 15.83
N ALA A 34 -7.73 0.63 16.74
CA ALA A 34 -9.00 1.35 16.68
C ALA A 34 -8.68 2.85 16.55
N GLN A 35 -9.10 3.71 17.49
CA GLN A 35 -8.53 5.06 17.65
C GLN A 35 -7.24 5.05 18.46
N HIS A 36 -6.99 3.96 19.18
CA HIS A 36 -5.76 3.68 19.91
C HIS A 36 -5.01 2.55 19.22
N LEU A 37 -3.69 2.52 19.38
CA LEU A 37 -2.87 1.38 19.03
C LEU A 37 -2.79 0.40 20.20
N PHE A 38 -3.04 -0.85 19.91
CA PHE A 38 -2.93 -1.97 20.83
C PHE A 38 -1.72 -2.82 20.49
N LYS A 39 -1.03 -3.32 21.50
CA LYS A 39 0.10 -4.26 21.38
C LYS A 39 -0.22 -5.53 22.15
N THR A 40 0.09 -6.69 21.58
CA THR A 40 0.12 -7.99 22.24
C THR A 40 1.48 -8.63 22.03
N ASN A 41 1.98 -9.33 23.06
CA ASN A 41 3.22 -10.13 22.99
C ASN A 41 2.93 -11.62 23.23
N ASP A 42 1.68 -12.00 23.33
CA ASP A 42 1.22 -13.36 23.63
C ASP A 42 0.21 -13.90 22.60
N GLN A 43 0.36 -13.44 21.36
CA GLN A 43 -0.47 -13.85 20.22
C GLN A 43 -1.96 -13.54 20.41
N GLY A 44 -2.26 -12.38 20.99
CA GLY A 44 -3.62 -11.88 21.14
C GLY A 44 -4.39 -12.36 22.37
N LYS A 45 -3.75 -13.09 23.29
CA LYS A 45 -4.39 -13.51 24.54
C LYS A 45 -4.61 -12.33 25.47
N SER A 46 -3.72 -11.34 25.46
CA SER A 46 -3.87 -10.08 26.15
C SER A 46 -3.42 -8.91 25.29
N TRP A 47 -4.02 -7.72 25.53
CA TRP A 47 -3.72 -6.51 24.76
C TRP A 47 -3.46 -5.33 25.70
N LYS A 48 -2.41 -4.57 25.40
CA LYS A 48 -2.07 -3.33 26.07
C LYS A 48 -2.29 -2.15 25.11
N ILE A 49 -2.92 -1.09 25.56
CA ILE A 49 -2.96 0.18 24.85
C ILE A 49 -1.59 0.83 24.93
N VAL A 50 -1.02 1.20 23.78
CA VAL A 50 0.30 1.80 23.65
C VAL A 50 0.25 3.17 22.95
N SER A 51 -0.92 3.80 22.88
CA SER A 51 -1.07 5.16 22.37
C SER A 51 -2.20 5.91 23.05
N PRO A 52 -2.20 7.26 23.05
CA PRO A 52 -3.41 8.04 23.22
C PRO A 52 -4.37 7.80 22.04
N ASP A 53 -5.50 8.53 21.99
CA ASP A 53 -6.28 8.66 20.75
C ASP A 53 -5.41 9.38 19.70
N LEU A 54 -5.21 8.75 18.54
CA LEU A 54 -4.37 9.24 17.43
C LEU A 54 -5.21 9.79 16.28
N THR A 55 -6.45 10.17 16.57
CA THR A 55 -7.41 10.76 15.63
C THR A 55 -7.73 12.20 16.02
N ARG A 56 -8.55 12.89 15.21
CA ARG A 56 -9.02 14.24 15.56
C ARG A 56 -10.02 14.25 16.70
N ASP A 57 -10.68 13.11 16.94
CA ASP A 57 -11.69 12.91 18.00
C ASP A 57 -12.79 13.99 18.00
N GLU A 58 -13.33 14.27 16.81
CA GLU A 58 -14.37 15.28 16.58
C GLU A 58 -15.76 14.67 16.85
N ASP A 59 -16.29 14.91 18.03
CA ASP A 59 -17.58 14.36 18.51
C ASP A 59 -18.76 14.59 17.56
N GLU A 60 -18.81 15.73 16.89
CA GLU A 60 -19.88 16.08 15.94
C GLU A 60 -19.89 15.19 14.71
N LYS A 61 -18.75 14.59 14.34
CA LYS A 61 -18.62 13.64 13.22
C LYS A 61 -18.76 12.19 13.64
N GLN A 62 -18.77 11.90 14.93
CA GLN A 62 -18.84 10.56 15.49
C GLN A 62 -20.29 10.20 15.90
N GLY A 63 -21.23 10.46 15.01
CA GLY A 63 -22.64 10.08 15.17
C GLY A 63 -22.86 8.58 14.96
N ASN A 64 -24.04 8.23 14.44
CA ASN A 64 -24.34 6.85 14.06
C ASN A 64 -23.29 6.30 13.11
N GLY A 65 -23.02 5.01 13.18
CA GLY A 65 -22.04 4.35 12.30
C GLY A 65 -22.28 4.72 10.83
N GLY A 66 -21.18 4.96 10.08
CA GLY A 66 -21.23 5.54 8.75
C GLY A 66 -21.16 7.07 8.69
N GLY A 67 -21.42 7.76 9.80
CA GLY A 67 -21.23 9.22 9.87
C GLY A 67 -19.74 9.63 9.72
N PRO A 68 -19.45 10.88 9.29
CA PRO A 68 -20.41 11.93 8.93
C PRO A 68 -21.01 11.80 7.50
N TYR A 69 -20.64 10.76 6.76
CA TYR A 69 -20.93 10.62 5.33
C TYR A 69 -22.28 9.94 5.06
N THR A 70 -22.73 9.10 5.96
CA THR A 70 -24.05 8.46 5.89
C THR A 70 -24.75 8.53 7.25
N ASN A 71 -26.08 8.42 7.25
CA ASN A 71 -26.90 8.37 8.48
C ASN A 71 -27.25 6.92 8.88
N GLU A 72 -26.58 5.95 8.28
CA GLU A 72 -26.83 4.55 8.54
C GLU A 72 -26.08 4.11 9.80
N ALA A 73 -26.78 3.45 10.70
CA ALA A 73 -26.17 2.85 11.89
C ALA A 73 -25.56 1.49 11.55
N VAL A 74 -24.50 1.49 10.74
CA VAL A 74 -23.79 0.27 10.35
C VAL A 74 -22.67 -0.01 11.34
N GLY A 75 -22.66 -1.18 11.95
CA GLY A 75 -21.57 -1.60 12.82
C GLY A 75 -20.25 -1.66 12.04
N ALA A 76 -19.16 -1.23 12.68
CA ALA A 76 -17.80 -1.20 12.14
C ALA A 76 -17.53 -0.18 11.02
N GLU A 77 -18.44 0.76 10.75
CA GLU A 77 -18.20 1.91 9.87
C GLU A 77 -17.98 3.18 10.71
N ASN A 78 -17.07 3.10 11.66
CA ASN A 78 -16.78 4.20 12.56
C ASN A 78 -15.81 5.18 11.92
N TYR A 79 -16.03 6.48 12.13
CA TYR A 79 -15.13 7.55 11.77
C TYR A 79 -14.24 7.95 12.96
N GLY A 80 -13.08 8.51 12.69
CA GLY A 80 -12.06 8.79 13.69
C GLY A 80 -11.39 7.51 14.14
N THR A 81 -10.81 6.77 13.18
CA THR A 81 -10.14 5.50 13.42
C THR A 81 -8.77 5.49 12.77
N ILE A 82 -7.87 4.68 13.31
CA ILE A 82 -6.59 4.41 12.66
C ILE A 82 -6.85 3.54 11.42
N SER A 83 -6.42 4.03 10.27
CA SER A 83 -6.58 3.38 8.97
C SER A 83 -5.33 2.62 8.52
N TYR A 84 -4.16 2.99 9.03
CA TYR A 84 -2.90 2.36 8.67
C TYR A 84 -1.90 2.34 9.81
N VAL A 85 -1.14 1.25 9.92
CA VAL A 85 -0.04 1.09 10.87
C VAL A 85 1.12 0.42 10.15
N VAL A 86 2.34 0.91 10.35
CA VAL A 86 3.55 0.26 9.87
C VAL A 86 4.67 0.43 10.88
N GLU A 87 5.40 -0.66 11.16
CA GLU A 87 6.64 -0.64 11.93
C GLU A 87 7.82 -0.43 10.97
N SER A 88 8.80 0.39 11.38
CA SER A 88 10.01 0.60 10.60
C SER A 88 10.77 -0.72 10.39
N PRO A 89 11.20 -1.06 9.17
CA PRO A 89 12.04 -2.24 8.96
C PRO A 89 13.46 -2.07 9.49
N HIS A 90 13.87 -0.85 9.83
CA HIS A 90 15.24 -0.52 10.27
C HIS A 90 15.38 -0.40 11.78
N GLU A 91 14.34 0.07 12.46
CA GLU A 91 14.40 0.47 13.87
C GLU A 91 13.23 -0.14 14.63
N ALA A 92 13.53 -1.05 15.54
CA ALA A 92 12.54 -1.57 16.48
C ALA A 92 11.91 -0.42 17.28
N ASN A 93 10.64 -0.56 17.62
CA ASN A 93 9.88 0.46 18.36
C ASN A 93 9.60 1.76 17.60
N THR A 94 10.03 1.90 16.34
CA THR A 94 9.61 3.02 15.48
C THR A 94 8.39 2.61 14.69
N ILE A 95 7.24 3.22 14.99
CA ILE A 95 5.95 2.88 14.41
C ILE A 95 5.29 4.15 13.88
N TYR A 96 4.77 4.08 12.66
CA TYR A 96 3.96 5.12 12.04
C TYR A 96 2.51 4.71 12.02
N VAL A 97 1.64 5.66 12.26
CA VAL A 97 0.19 5.48 12.27
C VAL A 97 -0.47 6.56 11.45
N GLY A 98 -1.43 6.18 10.61
CA GLY A 98 -2.30 7.09 9.87
C GLY A 98 -3.76 6.87 10.22
N SER A 99 -4.54 7.95 10.25
CA SER A 99 -5.97 7.90 10.55
C SER A 99 -6.85 8.18 9.32
N ASP A 100 -8.12 7.82 9.42
CA ASP A 100 -9.12 8.05 8.36
C ASP A 100 -9.62 9.50 8.32
N ASP A 101 -9.25 10.31 9.31
CA ASP A 101 -9.49 11.75 9.40
C ASP A 101 -8.25 12.61 9.10
N GLY A 102 -7.12 11.96 8.72
CA GLY A 102 -5.98 12.58 8.08
C GLY A 102 -4.83 12.99 8.99
N LEU A 103 -4.72 12.42 10.17
CA LEU A 103 -3.54 12.60 11.01
C LEU A 103 -2.50 11.51 10.74
N VAL A 104 -1.24 11.88 10.88
CA VAL A 104 -0.10 10.96 10.83
C VAL A 104 0.74 11.14 12.08
N HIS A 105 0.98 10.07 12.79
CA HIS A 105 1.77 10.07 14.01
C HIS A 105 2.95 9.11 13.93
N ILE A 106 3.99 9.40 14.68
CA ILE A 106 5.15 8.53 14.88
C ILE A 106 5.42 8.33 16.36
N THR A 107 5.80 7.13 16.74
CA THR A 107 6.54 6.84 17.96
C THR A 107 7.92 6.28 17.60
N GLN A 108 8.93 6.56 18.41
CA GLN A 108 10.29 5.99 18.27
C GLN A 108 10.73 5.27 19.55
N ASP A 109 9.82 5.08 20.48
CA ASP A 109 10.05 4.48 21.81
C ASP A 109 9.02 3.37 22.15
N GLY A 110 8.36 2.84 21.12
CA GLY A 110 7.42 1.73 21.29
C GLY A 110 6.06 2.12 21.87
N GLY A 111 5.72 3.42 21.77
CA GLY A 111 4.45 3.97 22.20
C GLY A 111 4.47 4.69 23.53
N GLU A 112 5.64 4.93 24.13
CA GLU A 112 5.76 5.75 25.34
C GLU A 112 5.47 7.23 25.04
N SER A 113 5.88 7.71 23.85
CA SER A 113 5.53 9.03 23.34
C SER A 113 5.11 8.98 21.87
N TRP A 114 4.25 9.92 21.48
CA TRP A 114 3.74 10.06 20.11
C TRP A 114 3.87 11.51 19.64
N ILE A 115 4.32 11.67 18.41
CA ILE A 115 4.52 12.97 17.78
C ILE A 115 3.60 13.05 16.55
N ASP A 116 2.80 14.10 16.47
CA ASP A 116 2.06 14.43 15.25
C ASP A 116 3.03 14.94 14.19
N ILE A 117 3.09 14.21 13.08
CA ILE A 117 3.92 14.50 11.91
C ILE A 117 3.10 14.76 10.66
N THR A 118 1.83 15.06 10.81
CA THR A 118 0.91 15.34 9.71
C THR A 118 1.47 16.41 8.76
N PRO A 119 1.46 16.21 7.43
CA PRO A 119 1.90 17.22 6.48
C PRO A 119 1.17 18.54 6.71
N LYS A 120 1.92 19.62 6.86
CA LYS A 120 1.34 20.94 7.11
C LYS A 120 0.38 21.35 5.99
N GLY A 121 -0.87 21.65 6.36
CA GLY A 121 -1.93 22.03 5.42
C GLY A 121 -2.57 20.88 4.69
N LEU A 122 -2.29 19.62 5.09
CA LEU A 122 -3.03 18.49 4.60
C LEU A 122 -4.50 18.60 5.03
N PRO A 123 -5.45 18.67 4.09
CA PRO A 123 -6.86 18.69 4.45
C PRO A 123 -7.29 17.33 5.01
N GLU A 124 -8.45 17.31 5.65
CA GLU A 124 -9.08 16.07 6.11
C GLU A 124 -9.12 15.04 4.97
N THR A 125 -8.58 13.87 5.23
CA THR A 125 -8.33 12.83 4.22
C THR A 125 -8.20 11.47 4.91
N ILE A 126 -8.29 10.39 4.16
CA ILE A 126 -7.90 9.08 4.65
C ILE A 126 -6.40 8.89 4.37
N ILE A 127 -5.64 8.52 5.39
CA ILE A 127 -4.27 8.01 5.18
C ILE A 127 -4.39 6.53 4.79
N ASN A 128 -4.35 6.25 3.51
CA ASN A 128 -4.59 4.90 2.99
C ASN A 128 -3.40 3.97 3.14
N ALA A 129 -2.20 4.50 3.03
CA ALA A 129 -0.98 3.71 3.18
C ALA A 129 0.17 4.58 3.67
N ILE A 130 1.05 3.96 4.43
CA ILE A 130 2.34 4.49 4.84
C ILE A 130 3.40 3.46 4.44
N ASP A 131 4.50 3.90 3.86
CA ASP A 131 5.62 3.05 3.47
C ASP A 131 6.92 3.63 3.99
N VAL A 132 7.66 2.86 4.78
CA VAL A 132 8.99 3.27 5.22
C VAL A 132 10.00 2.77 4.19
N SER A 133 10.84 3.69 3.69
CA SER A 133 11.83 3.34 2.68
C SER A 133 12.69 2.15 3.11
N PRO A 134 12.87 1.13 2.28
CA PRO A 134 13.80 0.04 2.59
C PRO A 134 15.28 0.46 2.53
N HIS A 135 15.58 1.67 2.01
CA HIS A 135 16.94 2.19 1.82
C HIS A 135 17.38 3.22 2.85
N ASP A 136 16.43 3.84 3.57
CA ASP A 136 16.72 4.92 4.50
C ASP A 136 15.66 4.99 5.60
N LYS A 137 16.08 4.79 6.82
CA LYS A 137 15.23 4.73 8.01
C LYS A 137 14.42 6.01 8.28
N ALA A 138 14.92 7.16 7.84
CA ALA A 138 14.25 8.45 8.03
C ALA A 138 13.31 8.84 6.87
N THR A 139 13.33 8.06 5.79
CA THR A 139 12.48 8.30 4.62
C THR A 139 11.17 7.52 4.74
N VAL A 140 10.05 8.24 4.58
CA VAL A 140 8.70 7.67 4.65
C VAL A 140 7.80 8.30 3.58
N TYR A 141 6.92 7.50 3.04
CA TYR A 141 5.93 7.88 2.04
C TYR A 141 4.53 7.70 2.60
N ILE A 142 3.58 8.55 2.21
CA ILE A 142 2.16 8.36 2.50
C ILE A 142 1.34 8.51 1.23
N ALA A 143 0.30 7.70 1.12
CA ALA A 143 -0.75 7.82 0.12
C ALA A 143 -2.06 8.22 0.79
N THR A 144 -2.71 9.24 0.26
CA THR A 144 -3.94 9.81 0.82
C THR A 144 -5.06 9.82 -0.20
N THR A 145 -6.31 9.75 0.27
CA THR A 145 -7.47 9.88 -0.61
C THR A 145 -8.61 10.66 0.02
N ARG A 146 -9.30 11.43 -0.81
CA ARG A 146 -10.40 12.30 -0.40
C ARG A 146 -11.70 12.05 -1.19
N TYR A 147 -11.86 10.84 -1.74
CA TYR A 147 -13.03 10.52 -2.55
C TYR A 147 -14.36 10.77 -1.82
N LYS A 148 -14.39 10.60 -0.49
CA LYS A 148 -15.57 10.88 0.35
C LYS A 148 -15.98 12.37 0.33
N PHE A 149 -15.05 13.26 0.01
CA PHE A 149 -15.29 14.69 -0.18
C PHE A 149 -15.49 15.07 -1.66
N ASN A 150 -15.72 14.07 -2.54
CA ASN A 150 -15.77 14.26 -3.99
C ASN A 150 -14.49 14.92 -4.57
N ASP A 151 -13.39 14.81 -3.87
CA ASP A 151 -12.07 15.26 -4.31
C ASP A 151 -11.28 14.05 -4.79
N LYS A 152 -11.00 14.02 -6.09
CA LYS A 152 -10.29 12.92 -6.78
C LYS A 152 -8.84 13.25 -7.09
N THR A 153 -8.29 14.25 -6.43
CA THR A 153 -6.89 14.67 -6.60
C THR A 153 -5.95 13.62 -6.01
N PRO A 154 -4.90 13.22 -6.73
CA PRO A 154 -3.88 12.33 -6.19
C PRO A 154 -3.15 12.96 -5.00
N GLY A 155 -2.91 12.18 -3.96
CA GLY A 155 -2.21 12.62 -2.75
C GLY A 155 -1.08 11.67 -2.37
N LEU A 156 0.15 11.93 -2.85
CA LEU A 156 1.36 11.22 -2.46
C LEU A 156 2.34 12.23 -1.83
N TYR A 157 2.85 11.87 -0.67
CA TYR A 157 3.82 12.72 0.03
C TYR A 157 5.03 11.90 0.47
N LYS A 158 6.19 12.54 0.48
CA LYS A 158 7.46 11.98 0.93
C LYS A 158 8.07 12.87 2.01
N SER A 159 8.58 12.25 3.05
CA SER A 159 9.47 12.86 4.03
C SER A 159 10.82 12.13 4.02
N THR A 160 11.91 12.85 4.32
CA THR A 160 13.26 12.29 4.47
C THR A 160 13.84 12.53 5.87
N ASN A 161 12.99 12.87 6.82
CA ASN A 161 13.39 13.25 8.17
C ASN A 161 12.35 12.84 9.23
N TYR A 162 11.87 11.60 9.14
CA TYR A 162 10.88 11.03 10.06
C TYR A 162 9.55 11.81 10.11
N GLY A 163 9.11 12.40 9.00
CA GLY A 163 7.86 13.15 8.93
C GLY A 163 7.93 14.59 9.44
N LYS A 164 9.11 15.11 9.83
CA LYS A 164 9.24 16.51 10.27
C LYS A 164 8.90 17.51 9.17
N THR A 165 9.18 17.16 7.92
CA THR A 165 8.79 17.94 6.74
C THR A 165 8.36 17.00 5.61
N TRP A 166 7.40 17.45 4.82
CA TRP A 166 6.83 16.68 3.73
C TRP A 166 6.90 17.44 2.41
N LYS A 167 7.06 16.68 1.35
CA LYS A 167 6.96 17.15 -0.03
C LYS A 167 5.87 16.38 -0.74
N ASN A 168 4.96 17.07 -1.42
CA ASN A 168 4.03 16.43 -2.35
C ASN A 168 4.81 15.91 -3.55
N ILE A 169 4.63 14.63 -3.87
CA ILE A 169 5.26 13.92 -4.98
C ILE A 169 4.25 13.32 -5.96
N SER A 170 2.99 13.75 -5.91
CA SER A 170 1.95 13.27 -6.84
C SER A 170 2.26 13.61 -8.30
N GLY A 171 3.05 14.65 -8.52
CA GLY A 171 3.59 15.03 -9.82
C GLY A 171 2.52 15.21 -10.89
N ASN A 172 2.65 14.43 -11.96
CA ASN A 172 1.80 14.44 -13.14
C ASN A 172 0.75 13.31 -13.15
N ILE A 173 0.48 12.66 -12.03
CA ILE A 173 -0.66 11.73 -11.93
C ILE A 173 -1.94 12.53 -12.19
N PRO A 174 -2.80 12.13 -13.15
CA PRO A 174 -3.95 12.94 -13.54
C PRO A 174 -5.01 12.99 -12.43
N ASN A 175 -5.76 14.07 -12.41
CA ASN A 175 -6.94 14.16 -11.57
C ASN A 175 -7.94 13.06 -11.95
N GLY A 176 -8.55 12.42 -10.97
CA GLY A 176 -9.39 11.24 -11.15
C GLY A 176 -8.66 9.94 -10.76
N ALA A 177 -7.34 9.89 -10.91
CA ALA A 177 -6.52 8.78 -10.44
C ALA A 177 -6.09 9.01 -8.97
N TYR A 178 -7.06 9.17 -8.06
CA TYR A 178 -6.73 9.32 -6.65
C TYR A 178 -6.00 8.10 -6.11
N THR A 179 -5.04 8.37 -5.23
CA THR A 179 -4.03 7.40 -4.79
C THR A 179 -4.51 6.60 -3.59
N ARG A 180 -4.15 5.32 -3.54
CA ARG A 180 -4.47 4.42 -2.43
C ARG A 180 -3.23 3.86 -1.75
N VAL A 181 -2.16 3.65 -2.50
CA VAL A 181 -0.94 3.02 -2.00
C VAL A 181 0.28 3.53 -2.74
N VAL A 182 1.41 3.56 -2.06
CA VAL A 182 2.73 3.79 -2.64
C VAL A 182 3.72 2.83 -1.99
N ARG A 183 4.66 2.30 -2.80
CA ARG A 183 5.75 1.44 -2.32
C ARG A 183 7.05 1.85 -3.00
N GLU A 184 8.14 1.88 -2.24
CA GLU A 184 9.48 1.99 -2.80
C GLU A 184 10.04 0.60 -3.08
N ASP A 185 10.70 0.43 -4.23
CA ASP A 185 11.37 -0.82 -4.58
C ASP A 185 12.50 -1.14 -3.59
N ASN A 186 12.60 -2.40 -3.19
CA ASN A 186 13.53 -2.83 -2.16
C ASN A 186 15.00 -2.96 -2.64
N LYS A 187 15.25 -2.90 -3.96
CA LYS A 187 16.59 -3.00 -4.56
C LYS A 187 17.05 -1.72 -5.25
N ARG A 188 16.10 -0.95 -5.84
CA ARG A 188 16.41 0.29 -6.55
C ARG A 188 15.83 1.48 -5.83
N LYS A 189 16.68 2.22 -5.11
CA LYS A 189 16.29 3.47 -4.43
C LYS A 189 15.67 4.47 -5.41
N GLY A 190 14.53 5.05 -5.01
CA GLY A 190 13.79 6.04 -5.80
C GLY A 190 12.97 5.47 -6.97
N LEU A 191 12.92 4.15 -7.12
CA LEU A 191 11.93 3.48 -7.94
C LEU A 191 10.66 3.31 -7.10
N LEU A 192 9.61 4.04 -7.45
CA LEU A 192 8.34 4.03 -6.72
C LEU A 192 7.23 3.45 -7.58
N VAL A 193 6.34 2.71 -6.96
CA VAL A 193 5.10 2.22 -7.57
C VAL A 193 3.92 2.74 -6.77
N ALA A 194 2.93 3.31 -7.44
CA ALA A 194 1.72 3.83 -6.82
C ALA A 194 0.46 3.16 -7.40
N GLY A 195 -0.43 2.72 -6.52
CA GLY A 195 -1.75 2.23 -6.88
C GLY A 195 -2.79 3.34 -6.78
N THR A 196 -3.60 3.46 -7.82
CA THR A 196 -4.63 4.50 -7.94
C THR A 196 -5.99 3.88 -8.29
N GLU A 197 -7.02 4.71 -8.35
CA GLU A 197 -8.34 4.31 -8.85
C GLU A 197 -8.33 3.92 -10.34
N LEU A 198 -7.37 4.41 -11.11
CA LEU A 198 -7.29 4.20 -12.57
C LEU A 198 -6.11 3.31 -13.00
N GLY A 199 -5.49 2.60 -12.05
CA GLY A 199 -4.40 1.68 -12.34
C GLY A 199 -3.12 1.96 -11.57
N VAL A 200 -2.04 1.35 -12.04
CA VAL A 200 -0.71 1.45 -11.45
C VAL A 200 0.10 2.54 -12.15
N TYR A 201 0.80 3.36 -11.37
CA TYR A 201 1.78 4.32 -11.84
C TYR A 201 3.15 3.99 -11.31
N ILE A 202 4.17 4.21 -12.12
CA ILE A 202 5.57 3.98 -11.75
C ILE A 202 6.38 5.26 -11.88
N SER A 203 7.33 5.47 -10.99
CA SER A 203 8.29 6.57 -11.06
C SER A 203 9.70 6.05 -10.92
N PHE A 204 10.56 6.36 -11.88
CA PHE A 204 11.99 6.00 -11.89
C PHE A 204 12.89 7.07 -11.25
N ASN A 205 12.31 8.17 -10.77
CA ASN A 205 13.04 9.37 -10.34
C ASN A 205 12.47 9.97 -9.06
N ASP A 206 12.10 9.10 -8.13
CA ASP A 206 11.71 9.49 -6.77
C ASP A 206 10.46 10.37 -6.72
N GLY A 207 9.45 10.03 -7.51
CA GLY A 207 8.16 10.71 -7.57
C GLY A 207 8.17 12.06 -8.31
N LYS A 208 9.25 12.41 -9.01
CA LYS A 208 9.30 13.64 -9.83
C LYS A 208 8.45 13.55 -11.08
N LYS A 209 8.38 12.35 -11.68
CA LYS A 209 7.56 12.03 -12.84
C LYS A 209 6.98 10.63 -12.66
N TRP A 210 5.71 10.48 -12.97
CA TRP A 210 5.00 9.22 -12.97
C TRP A 210 4.58 8.83 -14.37
N GLU A 211 4.58 7.54 -14.65
CA GLU A 211 4.15 6.95 -15.91
C GLU A 211 3.11 5.87 -15.62
N LEU A 212 2.07 5.77 -16.46
CA LEU A 212 1.08 4.70 -16.33
C LEU A 212 1.76 3.35 -16.60
N PHE A 213 1.53 2.39 -15.71
CA PHE A 213 2.20 1.09 -15.73
C PHE A 213 1.21 -0.07 -15.63
N ASN A 214 0.13 0.00 -16.39
CA ASN A 214 -0.87 -1.07 -16.37
C ASN A 214 -0.44 -2.32 -17.16
N LEU A 215 0.53 -2.22 -18.08
CA LEU A 215 0.94 -3.31 -18.96
C LEU A 215 -0.27 -3.92 -19.68
N ASN A 216 -0.52 -5.22 -19.50
CA ASN A 216 -1.69 -5.94 -20.03
C ASN A 216 -2.91 -5.94 -19.08
N MET A 217 -2.80 -5.27 -17.94
CA MET A 217 -3.90 -5.13 -16.99
C MET A 217 -4.88 -4.07 -17.48
N PRO A 218 -6.20 -4.31 -17.46
CA PRO A 218 -7.18 -3.27 -17.77
C PRO A 218 -7.15 -2.14 -16.73
N VAL A 219 -7.86 -1.05 -17.00
CA VAL A 219 -8.04 0.02 -16.03
C VAL A 219 -8.83 -0.52 -14.83
N LEU A 220 -8.21 -0.55 -13.68
CA LEU A 220 -8.75 -1.11 -12.44
C LEU A 220 -8.37 -0.24 -11.25
N ALA A 221 -9.24 -0.21 -10.25
CA ALA A 221 -8.89 0.36 -8.96
C ALA A 221 -7.92 -0.57 -8.22
N ILE A 222 -6.76 -0.02 -7.86
CA ILE A 222 -5.72 -0.73 -7.13
C ILE A 222 -5.92 -0.48 -5.64
N THR A 223 -6.08 -1.55 -4.88
CA THR A 223 -6.35 -1.46 -3.44
C THR A 223 -5.08 -1.56 -2.59
N ASP A 224 -4.12 -2.37 -3.01
CA ASP A 224 -2.82 -2.47 -2.35
C ASP A 224 -1.74 -2.95 -3.33
N LEU A 225 -0.48 -2.73 -2.96
CA LEU A 225 0.72 -3.15 -3.68
C LEU A 225 1.73 -3.75 -2.71
N MET A 226 2.42 -4.79 -3.14
CA MET A 226 3.53 -5.37 -2.40
C MET A 226 4.65 -5.74 -3.38
N ILE A 227 5.88 -5.36 -3.05
CA ILE A 227 7.08 -5.87 -3.74
C ILE A 227 7.69 -6.93 -2.84
N LYS A 228 7.60 -8.19 -3.26
CA LYS A 228 8.11 -9.31 -2.47
C LYS A 228 9.00 -10.20 -3.34
N HIS A 229 10.21 -10.49 -2.84
CA HIS A 229 11.28 -11.08 -3.62
C HIS A 229 11.55 -10.17 -4.82
N ASP A 230 11.29 -10.62 -6.01
CA ASP A 230 11.47 -9.84 -7.24
C ASP A 230 10.15 -9.56 -7.97
N ASP A 231 9.02 -9.88 -7.35
CA ASP A 231 7.70 -9.74 -7.95
C ASP A 231 6.97 -8.51 -7.42
N LEU A 232 6.20 -7.85 -8.29
CA LEU A 232 5.22 -6.84 -7.92
C LEU A 232 3.84 -7.48 -7.86
N ILE A 233 3.29 -7.58 -6.66
CA ILE A 233 1.96 -8.11 -6.40
C ILE A 233 0.98 -6.94 -6.30
N ILE A 234 -0.10 -7.00 -7.07
CA ILE A 234 -1.10 -5.95 -7.22
C ILE A 234 -2.45 -6.50 -6.78
N ALA A 235 -3.01 -5.93 -5.71
CA ALA A 235 -4.37 -6.21 -5.29
C ALA A 235 -5.35 -5.24 -5.98
N THR A 236 -6.42 -5.77 -6.56
CA THR A 236 -7.39 -4.97 -7.32
C THR A 236 -8.79 -5.05 -6.73
N GLN A 237 -9.59 -4.06 -6.97
CA GLN A 237 -11.00 -4.10 -6.64
C GLN A 237 -11.78 -4.82 -7.74
N GLY A 238 -12.20 -6.07 -7.45
CA GLY A 238 -13.09 -6.84 -8.31
C GLY A 238 -12.42 -7.63 -9.45
N ARG A 239 -11.08 -7.65 -9.55
CA ARG A 239 -10.34 -8.43 -10.56
C ARG A 239 -9.18 -9.23 -9.97
N SER A 240 -9.33 -9.67 -8.72
CA SER A 240 -8.36 -10.54 -8.06
C SER A 240 -6.98 -9.92 -7.90
N PHE A 241 -5.95 -10.76 -7.80
CA PHE A 241 -4.56 -10.36 -7.74
C PHE A 241 -3.91 -10.47 -9.11
N TRP A 242 -3.03 -9.52 -9.40
CA TRP A 242 -2.13 -9.54 -10.55
C TRP A 242 -0.70 -9.59 -10.06
N ILE A 243 0.14 -10.30 -10.75
CA ILE A 243 1.56 -10.42 -10.41
C ILE A 243 2.36 -10.07 -11.66
N LEU A 244 3.27 -9.10 -11.51
CA LEU A 244 4.35 -8.92 -12.46
C LEU A 244 5.53 -9.72 -11.92
N ASP A 245 5.78 -10.85 -12.52
CA ASP A 245 6.96 -11.67 -12.26
C ASP A 245 8.20 -10.92 -12.72
N ASP A 246 9.22 -10.86 -11.88
CA ASP A 246 10.52 -10.27 -12.17
C ASP A 246 10.53 -8.75 -12.43
N MET A 247 10.78 -8.00 -11.38
CA MET A 247 11.07 -6.56 -11.45
C MET A 247 12.48 -6.25 -12.00
N GLY A 248 13.29 -7.25 -12.32
CA GLY A 248 14.70 -7.09 -12.73
C GLY A 248 14.86 -6.20 -13.97
N LEU A 249 14.00 -6.39 -14.97
CA LEU A 249 13.99 -5.53 -16.17
C LEU A 249 13.58 -4.09 -15.83
N VAL A 250 12.56 -3.93 -15.01
CA VAL A 250 12.06 -2.62 -14.57
C VAL A 250 13.14 -1.87 -13.79
N ARG A 251 13.88 -2.58 -12.93
CA ARG A 251 14.98 -2.02 -12.15
C ARG A 251 16.16 -1.56 -13.01
N GLN A 252 16.42 -2.23 -14.14
CA GLN A 252 17.49 -1.89 -15.04
C GLN A 252 17.14 -0.81 -16.07
N PHE A 253 15.85 -0.49 -16.23
CA PHE A 253 15.39 0.54 -17.17
C PHE A 253 15.89 1.92 -16.74
N ASP A 254 16.61 2.60 -17.63
CA ASP A 254 17.24 3.90 -17.39
C ASP A 254 16.55 5.08 -18.11
N GLY A 255 15.43 4.80 -18.79
CA GLY A 255 14.68 5.80 -19.54
C GLY A 255 15.27 6.13 -20.92
N ASN A 256 16.35 5.47 -21.31
CA ASN A 256 16.97 5.66 -22.63
C ASN A 256 16.36 4.72 -23.67
N SER A 257 16.18 5.24 -24.89
CA SER A 257 15.65 4.48 -26.03
C SER A 257 16.72 3.71 -26.81
N ASN A 258 17.97 3.69 -26.32
CA ASN A 258 19.06 2.97 -26.97
C ASN A 258 18.87 1.46 -26.82
N THR A 259 19.25 0.71 -27.85
CA THR A 259 19.28 -0.76 -27.78
C THR A 259 20.18 -1.19 -26.62
N LYS A 260 19.62 -1.92 -25.67
CA LYS A 260 20.32 -2.42 -24.50
C LYS A 260 19.94 -3.87 -24.26
N LEU A 261 20.92 -4.71 -24.03
CA LEU A 261 20.70 -6.04 -23.50
C LEU A 261 20.64 -5.93 -21.97
N TYR A 262 19.50 -6.29 -21.41
CA TYR A 262 19.33 -6.35 -19.97
C TYR A 262 19.87 -7.67 -19.44
N ASP A 263 20.44 -7.63 -18.24
CA ASP A 263 20.88 -8.84 -17.56
C ASP A 263 19.65 -9.67 -17.15
N PRO A 264 19.57 -10.94 -17.59
CA PRO A 264 18.48 -11.81 -17.22
C PRO A 264 18.60 -12.22 -15.75
N GLU A 265 17.49 -12.62 -15.15
CA GLU A 265 17.52 -13.26 -13.84
C GLU A 265 18.25 -14.60 -13.85
N ASN A 266 18.74 -14.98 -12.67
CA ASN A 266 19.28 -16.31 -12.46
C ASN A 266 18.18 -17.35 -12.67
N SER A 267 18.33 -18.19 -13.68
CA SER A 267 17.40 -19.27 -13.94
C SER A 267 17.87 -20.58 -13.32
N THR A 268 16.92 -21.33 -12.76
CA THR A 268 17.20 -22.67 -12.24
C THR A 268 16.98 -23.69 -13.37
N ILE A 269 18.00 -24.46 -13.68
CA ILE A 269 17.86 -25.62 -14.56
C ILE A 269 17.29 -26.77 -13.74
N GLY A 270 16.10 -27.20 -14.06
CA GLY A 270 15.43 -28.30 -13.38
C GLY A 270 14.71 -29.23 -14.35
N ASN A 271 14.53 -30.49 -13.96
CA ASN A 271 13.60 -31.38 -14.64
C ASN A 271 12.21 -31.17 -14.05
N TRP A 272 11.46 -30.29 -14.68
CA TRP A 272 10.05 -30.13 -14.33
C TRP A 272 9.29 -31.29 -14.95
N SER A 273 8.91 -32.30 -14.14
CA SER A 273 8.08 -33.39 -14.66
C SER A 273 6.75 -32.81 -15.10
N SER A 274 6.34 -33.16 -16.31
CA SER A 274 5.04 -32.78 -16.88
C SER A 274 3.86 -33.56 -16.24
N GLU A 275 4.11 -34.27 -15.16
CA GLU A 275 3.12 -35.18 -14.55
C GLU A 275 1.98 -34.46 -13.79
N LEU A 276 2.07 -33.14 -13.61
CA LEU A 276 0.89 -32.39 -13.23
C LEU A 276 -0.12 -32.22 -14.37
N ASN A 277 0.24 -32.63 -15.58
CA ASN A 277 -0.69 -32.90 -16.69
C ASN A 277 -1.33 -34.30 -16.60
N SER A 278 -1.67 -34.75 -15.42
CA SER A 278 -2.63 -35.83 -15.33
C SER A 278 -3.90 -35.36 -16.03
N ASN A 279 -4.34 -36.09 -17.00
CA ASN A 279 -5.61 -35.92 -17.70
C ASN A 279 -6.75 -35.92 -16.67
N ASN A 280 -6.96 -34.79 -16.02
CA ASN A 280 -8.12 -34.60 -15.18
C ASN A 280 -9.31 -34.45 -16.11
N SER A 281 -9.99 -35.57 -16.32
CA SER A 281 -11.25 -35.67 -17.06
C SER A 281 -12.38 -34.85 -16.40
N ASP A 282 -12.08 -34.08 -15.36
CA ASP A 282 -13.03 -33.27 -14.59
C ASP A 282 -13.16 -31.81 -15.09
N GLY A 283 -12.47 -31.44 -16.17
CA GLY A 283 -12.56 -30.11 -16.77
C GLY A 283 -11.86 -29.01 -16.00
N THR A 284 -11.06 -29.31 -14.96
CA THR A 284 -10.36 -28.33 -14.15
C THR A 284 -9.02 -27.85 -14.74
N SER A 285 -8.64 -28.39 -15.90
CA SER A 285 -7.35 -28.05 -16.57
C SER A 285 -7.20 -26.58 -17.00
N SER A 286 -8.28 -25.80 -17.01
CA SER A 286 -8.25 -24.38 -17.38
C SER A 286 -7.68 -23.46 -16.29
N PHE A 287 -7.42 -23.97 -15.09
CA PHE A 287 -6.92 -23.22 -13.94
C PHE A 287 -5.53 -23.64 -13.47
N THR A 288 -4.84 -24.50 -14.21
CA THR A 288 -3.46 -24.89 -13.89
C THR A 288 -2.49 -23.80 -14.34
N GLY A 289 -1.58 -23.40 -13.44
CA GLY A 289 -0.47 -22.52 -13.78
C GLY A 289 0.49 -23.16 -14.78
N VAL A 290 1.20 -22.37 -15.54
CA VAL A 290 2.27 -22.80 -16.44
C VAL A 290 3.59 -22.73 -15.68
N ASN A 291 4.40 -23.80 -15.74
CA ASN A 291 5.75 -23.76 -15.16
C ASN A 291 6.62 -22.72 -15.89
N PRO A 292 7.57 -22.07 -15.20
CA PRO A 292 8.52 -21.19 -15.85
C PRO A 292 9.34 -21.94 -16.90
N ALA A 293 9.79 -21.23 -17.92
CA ALA A 293 10.63 -21.79 -18.97
C ALA A 293 11.94 -22.34 -18.37
N ASN A 294 12.41 -23.48 -18.88
CA ASN A 294 13.73 -23.99 -18.53
C ASN A 294 14.81 -23.13 -19.20
N GLY A 295 15.65 -22.49 -18.39
CA GLY A 295 16.79 -21.70 -18.86
C GLY A 295 16.51 -20.21 -18.90
N VAL A 296 17.45 -19.48 -19.45
CA VAL A 296 17.39 -18.01 -19.55
C VAL A 296 16.47 -17.60 -20.67
N VAL A 297 15.47 -16.78 -20.37
CA VAL A 297 14.57 -16.23 -21.38
C VAL A 297 15.15 -14.90 -21.87
N THR A 298 15.44 -14.81 -23.17
CA THR A 298 15.80 -13.55 -23.83
C THR A 298 14.73 -13.20 -24.86
N VAL A 299 14.29 -11.95 -24.84
CA VAL A 299 13.29 -11.43 -25.77
C VAL A 299 13.91 -10.29 -26.55
N SER A 300 13.83 -10.32 -27.87
CA SER A 300 14.22 -9.20 -28.73
C SER A 300 13.04 -8.78 -29.60
N TYR A 301 12.81 -7.47 -29.69
CA TYR A 301 11.81 -6.89 -30.57
C TYR A 301 12.51 -6.10 -31.68
N THR A 302 12.15 -6.37 -32.93
CA THR A 302 12.68 -5.64 -34.09
C THR A 302 11.84 -4.41 -34.44
N HIS A 303 10.65 -4.25 -33.83
CA HIS A 303 9.75 -3.12 -34.06
C HIS A 303 9.23 -2.62 -32.74
N LEU A 304 9.68 -1.44 -32.32
CA LEU A 304 9.09 -0.63 -31.26
C LEU A 304 7.96 0.24 -31.90
N THR A 305 6.82 -0.35 -32.15
CA THR A 305 5.59 0.44 -32.25
C THR A 305 4.98 0.47 -30.87
N LEU A 306 5.15 1.58 -30.15
CA LEU A 306 4.24 1.91 -29.07
C LEU A 306 2.83 1.82 -29.64
N PRO A 307 1.88 1.17 -28.97
CA PRO A 307 0.49 1.29 -29.36
C PRO A 307 0.11 2.76 -29.24
N THR A 308 -0.01 3.43 -30.37
CA THR A 308 -0.69 4.71 -30.44
C THR A 308 -2.11 4.42 -30.04
N ASN A 309 -2.53 4.95 -28.90
CA ASN A 309 -3.93 5.03 -28.55
C ASN A 309 -4.60 5.98 -29.55
N ASP A 310 -5.01 5.45 -30.69
CA ASP A 310 -6.04 6.02 -31.51
C ASP A 310 -7.35 5.31 -31.15
N GLN A 311 -8.15 6.00 -30.37
CA GLN A 311 -9.59 6.13 -30.14
C GLN A 311 -9.98 6.07 -28.67
#